data_15462c346e76904f3efd4168d5318dd4
#
_entry.id   15462c346e76904f3efd4168d5318dd4
#
_cell.length_a   1.000
_cell.length_b   1.000
_cell.length_c   1.000
_cell.angle_alpha   90.00
_cell.angle_beta   90.00
_cell.angle_gamma   90.00
#
_symmetry.space_group_name_H-M   'P 1'
#
loop_
_entity.id
_entity.type
_entity.pdbx_description
1 polymer ?
#
loop_
_entity_poly.entity_id
_entity_poly.type
_entity_poly.pdbx_seq_one_letter_code
_entity_poly.pdbx_strand_id
1 'polypeptide(L)'
;NVIDLNLQSEDEVKEELDGFILTESLAAHLSDFLDKFTSDMKETGVWLSGFYGSGKSYFAKMLGFLIENPSIQGTSFRERFSHKLVGLKNEDFIRNQIDSLAKSKYQVVLFDSAKVDCGRGIAHMAMNQFLLSLGLMANWIGFLEYHLLLNDQYEDFLKLVEKQNNGKQWKNLRRNMMTSVPALKKAMNVIM
;
A
#
# COMPACT_ATOMS: atom_id res chain seq x y z
N ASN A 1 10.13 -15.07 -4.49
CA ASN A 1 9.35 -14.81 -3.29
C ASN A 1 8.58 -13.53 -3.50
N VAL A 2 7.29 -13.58 -3.25
CA VAL A 2 6.34 -12.48 -3.47
C VAL A 2 6.52 -11.43 -2.41
N ILE A 3 6.54 -10.21 -2.88
CA ILE A 3 6.56 -9.05 -2.02
C ILE A 3 5.11 -8.72 -1.68
N ASP A 4 4.65 -9.18 -0.53
CA ASP A 4 3.39 -8.76 0.05
C ASP A 4 3.67 -8.13 1.42
N LEU A 5 3.55 -6.81 1.49
CA LEU A 5 3.77 -6.05 2.72
C LEU A 5 2.75 -6.40 3.81
N ASN A 6 1.54 -6.75 3.40
CA ASN A 6 0.43 -6.95 4.34
C ASN A 6 0.46 -8.31 5.06
N LEU A 7 1.30 -9.25 4.60
CA LEU A 7 1.40 -10.62 5.13
C LEU A 7 2.68 -10.88 5.94
N GLN A 8 3.53 -9.87 6.16
CA GLN A 8 4.78 -10.05 6.88
C GLN A 8 4.61 -9.71 8.35
N SER A 9 5.16 -10.60 9.20
CA SER A 9 5.29 -10.32 10.62
C SER A 9 6.32 -9.21 10.86
N GLU A 10 6.20 -8.50 11.99
CA GLU A 10 7.16 -7.47 12.38
C GLU A 10 8.59 -8.03 12.44
N ASP A 11 8.75 -9.30 12.86
CA ASP A 11 10.04 -9.97 12.95
C ASP A 11 10.67 -10.20 11.58
N GLU A 12 9.88 -10.63 10.58
CA GLU A 12 10.36 -10.79 9.20
C GLU A 12 10.79 -9.45 8.57
N VAL A 13 10.02 -8.39 8.79
CA VAL A 13 10.38 -7.04 8.31
C VAL A 13 11.67 -6.55 8.97
N LYS A 14 11.83 -6.84 10.26
CA LYS A 14 13.04 -6.49 11.00
C LYS A 14 14.25 -7.25 10.46
N GLU A 15 14.16 -8.57 10.29
CA GLU A 15 15.25 -9.40 9.75
C GLU A 15 15.66 -8.94 8.35
N GLU A 16 14.70 -8.60 7.51
CA GLU A 16 14.98 -8.05 6.18
C GLU A 16 15.67 -6.69 6.25
N LEU A 17 15.21 -5.79 7.13
CA LEU A 17 15.90 -4.52 7.32
C LEU A 17 17.32 -4.73 7.85
N ASP A 18 17.50 -5.61 8.83
CA ASP A 18 18.82 -5.89 9.41
C ASP A 18 19.80 -6.44 8.36
N GLY A 19 19.31 -7.30 7.46
CA GLY A 19 20.08 -7.83 6.33
C GLY A 19 20.28 -6.86 5.16
N PHE A 20 19.57 -5.72 5.12
CA PHE A 20 19.69 -4.75 4.03
C PHE A 20 20.99 -3.97 4.12
N ILE A 21 21.78 -4.00 3.05
CA ILE A 21 23.04 -3.26 2.93
C ILE A 21 22.81 -2.05 2.00
N LEU A 22 22.86 -0.85 2.57
CA LEU A 22 22.76 0.38 1.82
C LEU A 22 24.16 0.85 1.41
N THR A 23 24.53 0.59 0.16
CA THR A 23 25.79 1.07 -0.42
C THR A 23 25.68 2.52 -0.86
N GLU A 24 26.81 3.21 -1.08
CA GLU A 24 26.85 4.57 -1.64
C GLU A 24 26.04 4.72 -2.93
N SER A 25 26.13 3.73 -3.82
CA SER A 25 25.36 3.71 -5.08
C SER A 25 23.86 3.60 -4.85
N LEU A 26 23.42 2.70 -3.95
CA LEU A 26 22.01 2.57 -3.60
C LEU A 26 21.49 3.81 -2.85
N ALA A 27 22.32 4.41 -2.01
CA ALA A 27 21.99 5.65 -1.31
C ALA A 27 21.78 6.82 -2.28
N ALA A 28 22.60 6.91 -3.34
CA ALA A 28 22.40 7.90 -4.39
C ALA A 28 21.09 7.70 -5.15
N HIS A 29 20.72 6.45 -5.49
CA HIS A 29 19.43 6.13 -6.12
C HIS A 29 18.24 6.38 -5.18
N LEU A 30 18.40 6.08 -3.90
CA LEU A 30 17.40 6.42 -2.87
C LEU A 30 17.17 7.92 -2.80
N SER A 31 18.26 8.71 -2.75
CA SER A 31 18.18 10.16 -2.69
C SER A 31 17.51 10.77 -3.94
N ASP A 32 17.88 10.30 -5.14
CA ASP A 32 17.24 10.73 -6.40
C ASP A 32 15.74 10.39 -6.44
N PHE A 33 15.38 9.20 -5.96
CA PHE A 33 13.98 8.81 -5.83
C PHE A 33 13.22 9.71 -4.85
N LEU A 34 13.77 9.92 -3.64
CA LEU A 34 13.12 10.72 -2.59
C LEU A 34 12.96 12.18 -3.02
N ASP A 35 13.97 12.76 -3.68
CA ASP A 35 13.90 14.12 -4.21
C ASP A 35 12.74 14.28 -5.19
N LYS A 36 12.63 13.36 -6.13
CA LYS A 36 11.51 13.34 -7.09
C LYS A 36 10.17 13.04 -6.41
N PHE A 37 10.13 12.09 -5.49
CA PHE A 37 8.90 11.66 -4.82
C PHE A 37 8.31 12.73 -3.89
N THR A 38 9.15 13.57 -3.27
CA THR A 38 8.71 14.62 -2.33
C THR A 38 8.55 15.99 -2.97
N SER A 39 9.06 16.18 -4.20
CA SER A 39 8.82 17.39 -5.00
C SER A 39 7.45 17.32 -5.70
N ASP A 40 6.93 18.46 -6.16
CA ASP A 40 5.67 18.54 -6.95
C ASP A 40 5.84 17.89 -8.33
N MET A 41 5.98 16.56 -8.35
CA MET A 41 6.24 15.82 -9.58
C MET A 41 5.01 15.69 -10.46
N LYS A 42 5.21 15.95 -11.75
CA LYS A 42 4.26 15.61 -12.81
C LYS A 42 4.40 14.16 -13.31
N GLU A 43 5.48 13.49 -12.93
CA GLU A 43 5.82 12.14 -13.38
C GLU A 43 5.25 11.10 -12.42
N THR A 44 4.47 10.16 -12.96
CA THR A 44 3.70 9.18 -12.18
C THR A 44 4.34 7.79 -12.16
N GLY A 45 5.54 7.62 -12.71
CA GLY A 45 6.17 6.30 -12.83
C GLY A 45 7.67 6.32 -12.61
N VAL A 46 8.16 5.29 -11.89
CA VAL A 46 9.59 5.03 -11.71
C VAL A 46 9.89 3.62 -12.20
N TRP A 47 10.94 3.47 -13.00
CA TRP A 47 11.39 2.18 -13.52
C TRP A 47 12.68 1.76 -12.84
N LEU A 48 12.64 0.63 -12.09
CA LEU A 48 13.83 0.00 -11.51
C LEU A 48 14.34 -1.09 -12.46
N SER A 49 15.50 -0.89 -13.06
CA SER A 49 16.14 -1.87 -13.95
C SER A 49 17.44 -2.40 -13.37
N GLY A 50 17.87 -3.56 -13.83
CA GLY A 50 19.12 -4.22 -13.43
C GLY A 50 19.10 -5.71 -13.70
N PHE A 51 20.23 -6.37 -13.57
CA PHE A 51 20.36 -7.81 -13.79
C PHE A 51 19.52 -8.64 -12.82
N TYR A 52 19.24 -9.89 -13.20
CA TYR A 52 18.61 -10.85 -12.31
C TYR A 52 19.47 -11.04 -11.05
N GLY A 53 18.84 -11.07 -9.88
CA GLY A 53 19.55 -11.19 -8.59
C GLY A 53 20.21 -9.90 -8.06
N SER A 54 20.10 -8.76 -8.75
CA SER A 54 20.71 -7.48 -8.31
C SER A 54 19.99 -6.78 -7.13
N GLY A 55 18.99 -7.43 -6.52
CA GLY A 55 18.29 -6.86 -5.35
C GLY A 55 17.18 -5.85 -5.66
N LYS A 56 16.74 -5.69 -6.92
CA LYS A 56 15.69 -4.71 -7.30
C LYS A 56 14.41 -4.83 -6.46
N SER A 57 13.89 -6.04 -6.34
CA SER A 57 12.66 -6.30 -5.57
C SER A 57 12.87 -6.01 -4.09
N TYR A 58 14.06 -6.28 -3.57
CA TYR A 58 14.41 -5.99 -2.20
C TYR A 58 14.49 -4.47 -1.95
N PHE A 59 15.14 -3.73 -2.86
CA PHE A 59 15.17 -2.28 -2.80
C PHE A 59 13.78 -1.66 -2.91
N ALA A 60 12.94 -2.13 -3.85
CA ALA A 60 11.54 -1.66 -3.97
C ALA A 60 10.74 -1.90 -2.69
N LYS A 61 10.95 -3.03 -2.01
CA LYS A 61 10.33 -3.37 -0.74
C LYS A 61 10.77 -2.42 0.38
N MET A 62 12.08 -2.16 0.48
CA MET A 62 12.61 -1.19 1.45
C MET A 62 12.06 0.22 1.20
N LEU A 63 11.93 0.65 -0.06
CA LEU A 63 11.26 1.91 -0.42
C LEU A 63 9.80 1.93 0.05
N GLY A 64 9.06 0.84 -0.18
CA GLY A 64 7.67 0.72 0.27
C GLY A 64 7.55 0.90 1.78
N PHE A 65 8.34 0.18 2.56
CA PHE A 65 8.36 0.32 4.02
C PHE A 65 8.80 1.71 4.48
N LEU A 66 9.76 2.32 3.79
CA LEU A 66 10.22 3.67 4.11
C LEU A 66 9.12 4.71 3.90
N ILE A 67 8.31 4.56 2.84
CA ILE A 67 7.17 5.44 2.53
C ILE A 67 6.03 5.22 3.52
N GLU A 68 5.65 3.95 3.77
CA GLU A 68 4.53 3.58 4.65
C GLU A 68 4.84 3.82 6.13
N ASN A 69 6.10 3.60 6.52
CA ASN A 69 6.61 3.77 7.88
C ASN A 69 5.88 2.93 8.94
N PRO A 70 5.79 1.61 8.79
CA PRO A 70 5.17 0.76 9.80
C PRO A 70 5.94 0.81 11.13
N SER A 71 5.23 0.55 12.23
CA SER A 71 5.87 0.30 13.52
C SER A 71 6.39 -1.13 13.57
N ILE A 72 7.61 -1.31 14.02
CA ILE A 72 8.25 -2.62 14.22
C ILE A 72 8.73 -2.69 15.66
N GLN A 73 8.10 -3.53 16.48
CA GLN A 73 8.43 -3.68 17.90
C GLN A 73 8.51 -2.31 18.62
N GLY A 74 7.53 -1.45 18.38
CA GLY A 74 7.41 -0.14 19.02
C GLY A 74 8.30 0.98 18.45
N THR A 75 9.13 0.69 17.44
CA THR A 75 10.00 1.69 16.75
C THR A 75 9.56 1.83 15.30
N SER A 76 9.56 3.05 14.76
CA SER A 76 9.18 3.27 13.35
C SER A 76 10.22 2.70 12.39
N PHE A 77 9.78 2.28 11.20
CA PHE A 77 10.70 1.78 10.17
C PHE A 77 11.75 2.83 9.79
N ARG A 78 11.35 4.09 9.63
CA ARG A 78 12.27 5.19 9.29
C ARG A 78 13.36 5.40 10.32
N GLU A 79 13.02 5.30 11.60
CA GLU A 79 13.98 5.42 12.69
C GLU A 79 15.02 4.29 12.63
N ARG A 80 14.57 3.02 12.46
CA ARG A 80 15.48 1.88 12.28
C ARG A 80 16.31 2.00 11.01
N PHE A 81 15.70 2.42 9.90
CA PHE A 81 16.40 2.61 8.63
C PHE A 81 17.47 3.71 8.71
N SER A 82 17.28 4.71 9.54
CA SER A 82 18.23 5.80 9.72
C SER A 82 19.63 5.32 10.15
N HIS A 83 19.71 4.18 10.84
CA HIS A 83 20.98 3.56 11.20
C HIS A 83 21.76 3.02 9.99
N LYS A 84 21.10 2.75 8.87
CA LYS A 84 21.74 2.32 7.61
C LYS A 84 22.40 3.47 6.87
N LEU A 85 22.09 4.71 7.23
CA LEU A 85 22.67 5.91 6.63
C LEU A 85 24.02 6.28 7.21
N VAL A 86 24.34 5.78 8.40
CA VAL A 86 25.55 6.16 9.16
C VAL A 86 26.79 5.86 8.35
N GLY A 87 27.62 6.90 8.15
CA GLY A 87 28.88 6.83 7.43
C GLY A 87 28.78 7.00 5.91
N LEU A 88 27.58 7.20 5.35
CA LEU A 88 27.40 7.58 3.95
C LEU A 88 27.72 9.04 3.72
N LYS A 89 28.24 9.37 2.52
CA LYS A 89 28.66 10.75 2.17
C LYS A 89 27.54 11.80 2.29
N ASN A 90 26.31 11.42 1.98
CA ASN A 90 25.13 12.30 1.98
C ASN A 90 24.14 11.95 3.08
N GLU A 91 24.61 11.41 4.22
CA GLU A 91 23.77 10.95 5.32
C GLU A 91 22.70 11.98 5.73
N ASP A 92 23.13 13.20 6.09
CA ASP A 92 22.22 14.25 6.59
C ASP A 92 21.21 14.67 5.52
N PHE A 93 21.62 14.72 4.26
CA PHE A 93 20.73 15.09 3.17
C PHE A 93 19.63 14.04 2.97
N ILE A 94 20.00 12.75 2.93
CA ILE A 94 19.04 11.64 2.80
C ILE A 94 18.12 11.58 4.02
N ARG A 95 18.65 11.81 5.21
CA ARG A 95 17.86 11.86 6.44
C ARG A 95 16.77 12.94 6.37
N ASN A 96 17.12 14.14 5.94
CA ASN A 96 16.16 15.24 5.76
C ASN A 96 15.10 14.91 4.69
N GLN A 97 15.45 14.20 3.61
CA GLN A 97 14.50 13.74 2.60
C GLN A 97 13.52 12.71 3.20
N ILE A 98 14.02 11.75 4.00
CA ILE A 98 13.18 10.76 4.68
C ILE A 98 12.23 11.46 5.67
N ASP A 99 12.70 12.42 6.43
CA ASP A 99 11.89 13.19 7.38
C ASP A 99 10.77 13.97 6.66
N SER A 100 11.02 14.42 5.44
CA SER A 100 10.00 15.09 4.63
C SER A 100 8.80 14.20 4.26
N LEU A 101 8.97 12.87 4.23
CA LEU A 101 7.87 11.92 4.02
C LEU A 101 6.82 11.98 5.15
N ALA A 102 7.18 12.48 6.33
CA ALA A 102 6.23 12.60 7.46
C ALA A 102 5.13 13.65 7.23
N LYS A 103 5.29 14.53 6.23
CA LYS A 103 4.33 15.58 5.89
C LYS A 103 3.02 15.03 5.29
N SER A 104 3.03 13.80 4.79
CA SER A 104 1.88 13.16 4.14
C SER A 104 1.69 11.73 4.65
N LYS A 105 0.44 11.25 4.54
CA LYS A 105 0.13 9.82 4.74
C LYS A 105 0.10 9.12 3.39
N TYR A 106 0.71 7.96 3.33
CA TYR A 106 0.80 7.17 2.10
C TYR A 106 0.17 5.80 2.31
N GLN A 107 -0.51 5.31 1.29
CA GLN A 107 -0.93 3.92 1.18
C GLN A 107 0.00 3.23 0.19
N VAL A 108 0.76 2.26 0.65
CA VAL A 108 1.68 1.48 -0.19
C VAL A 108 1.04 0.15 -0.57
N VAL A 109 1.07 -0.18 -1.86
CA VAL A 109 0.60 -1.45 -2.38
C VAL A 109 1.72 -2.09 -3.19
N LEU A 110 2.26 -3.19 -2.70
CA LEU A 110 3.27 -3.98 -3.40
C LEU A 110 2.68 -5.33 -3.81
N PHE A 111 2.86 -5.70 -5.06
CA PHE A 111 2.39 -6.98 -5.59
C PHE A 111 3.27 -7.50 -6.72
N ASP A 112 3.25 -8.81 -6.91
CA ASP A 112 3.93 -9.48 -8.03
C ASP A 112 2.95 -9.61 -9.21
N SER A 113 3.22 -8.86 -10.29
CA SER A 113 2.37 -8.86 -11.49
C SER A 113 2.26 -10.23 -12.17
N ALA A 114 3.22 -11.12 -11.95
CA ALA A 114 3.16 -12.49 -12.49
C ALA A 114 2.15 -13.39 -11.76
N LYS A 115 1.70 -12.98 -10.58
CA LYS A 115 0.77 -13.75 -9.74
C LYS A 115 -0.65 -13.18 -9.71
N VAL A 116 -0.87 -12.07 -10.38
CA VAL A 116 -2.16 -11.38 -10.42
C VAL A 116 -2.74 -11.46 -11.82
N ASP A 117 -4.04 -11.69 -11.93
CA ASP A 117 -4.73 -11.69 -13.24
C ASP A 117 -4.66 -10.29 -13.87
N CYS A 118 -3.94 -10.20 -14.96
CA CYS A 118 -3.77 -8.97 -15.76
C CYS A 118 -4.64 -8.96 -17.04
N GLY A 119 -5.61 -9.86 -17.17
CA GLY A 119 -6.44 -10.00 -18.38
C GLY A 119 -7.19 -8.74 -18.80
N ARG A 120 -7.37 -7.78 -17.87
CA ARG A 120 -7.98 -6.46 -18.14
C ARG A 120 -6.97 -5.30 -18.13
N GLY A 121 -5.67 -5.59 -18.14
CA GLY A 121 -4.60 -4.62 -18.16
C GLY A 121 -4.09 -4.18 -16.79
N ILE A 122 -2.92 -3.51 -16.80
CA ILE A 122 -2.15 -3.16 -15.60
C ILE A 122 -2.93 -2.22 -14.66
N ALA A 123 -3.64 -1.23 -15.21
CA ALA A 123 -4.41 -0.28 -14.40
C ALA A 123 -5.52 -0.97 -13.59
N HIS A 124 -6.23 -1.93 -14.21
CA HIS A 124 -7.25 -2.72 -13.52
C HIS A 124 -6.64 -3.61 -12.43
N MET A 125 -5.52 -4.24 -12.72
CA MET A 125 -4.77 -5.03 -11.76
C MET A 125 -4.33 -4.19 -10.55
N ALA A 126 -3.69 -3.05 -10.79
CA ALA A 126 -3.24 -2.14 -9.74
C ALA A 126 -4.42 -1.67 -8.86
N MET A 127 -5.54 -1.30 -9.48
CA MET A 127 -6.74 -0.89 -8.76
C MET A 127 -7.34 -2.01 -7.92
N ASN A 128 -7.37 -3.25 -8.42
CA ASN A 128 -7.82 -4.39 -7.65
C ASN A 128 -6.94 -4.64 -6.42
N GLN A 129 -5.62 -4.55 -6.55
CA GLN A 129 -4.69 -4.69 -5.44
C GLN A 129 -4.85 -3.54 -4.42
N PHE A 130 -5.08 -2.33 -4.90
CA PHE A 130 -5.40 -1.19 -4.04
C PHE A 130 -6.70 -1.42 -3.25
N LEU A 131 -7.79 -1.85 -3.89
CA LEU A 131 -9.04 -2.18 -3.19
C LEU A 131 -8.84 -3.27 -2.13
N LEU A 132 -8.09 -4.33 -2.46
CA LEU A 132 -7.76 -5.40 -1.52
C LEU A 132 -6.96 -4.90 -0.33
N SER A 133 -6.02 -3.99 -0.52
CA SER A 133 -5.23 -3.39 0.57
C SER A 133 -6.07 -2.59 1.56
N LEU A 134 -7.21 -2.06 1.09
CA LEU A 134 -8.21 -1.40 1.94
C LEU A 134 -9.21 -2.40 2.58
N GLY A 135 -9.05 -3.70 2.36
CA GLY A 135 -9.97 -4.73 2.82
C GLY A 135 -11.30 -4.78 2.06
N LEU A 136 -11.37 -4.15 0.88
CA LEU A 136 -12.52 -4.12 0.00
C LEU A 136 -12.50 -5.30 -1.00
N MET A 137 -13.55 -5.45 -1.78
CA MET A 137 -13.62 -6.49 -2.82
C MET A 137 -12.88 -6.05 -4.09
N ALA A 138 -12.12 -6.96 -4.71
CA ALA A 138 -11.46 -6.70 -6.00
C ALA A 138 -12.43 -6.86 -7.18
N ASN A 139 -13.55 -6.12 -7.17
CA ASN A 139 -14.57 -6.12 -8.21
C ASN A 139 -15.39 -4.82 -8.16
N TRP A 140 -16.45 -4.74 -8.94
CA TRP A 140 -17.33 -3.57 -8.99
C TRP A 140 -17.98 -3.20 -7.63
N ILE A 141 -18.18 -4.19 -6.74
CA ILE A 141 -18.66 -3.93 -5.37
C ILE A 141 -17.62 -3.15 -4.59
N GLY A 142 -16.35 -3.53 -4.68
CA GLY A 142 -15.25 -2.80 -4.04
C GLY A 142 -15.09 -1.36 -4.55
N PHE A 143 -15.35 -1.11 -5.83
CA PHE A 143 -15.40 0.26 -6.35
C PHE A 143 -16.50 1.08 -5.70
N LEU A 144 -17.68 0.49 -5.50
CA LEU A 144 -18.77 1.15 -4.82
C LEU A 144 -18.46 1.38 -3.33
N GLU A 145 -17.91 0.38 -2.64
CA GLU A 145 -17.44 0.51 -1.25
C GLU A 145 -16.44 1.66 -1.13
N TYR A 146 -15.47 1.73 -2.06
CA TYR A 146 -14.48 2.79 -2.11
C TYR A 146 -15.11 4.18 -2.34
N HIS A 147 -16.10 4.26 -3.22
CA HIS A 147 -16.85 5.50 -3.45
C HIS A 147 -17.58 5.95 -2.18
N LEU A 148 -18.20 5.04 -1.46
CA LEU A 148 -18.86 5.34 -0.18
C LEU A 148 -17.85 5.81 0.89
N LEU A 149 -16.64 5.23 0.91
CA LEU A 149 -15.55 5.67 1.79
C LEU A 149 -15.11 7.10 1.47
N LEU A 150 -14.94 7.44 0.19
CA LEU A 150 -14.53 8.78 -0.24
C LEU A 150 -15.56 9.88 0.11
N ASN A 151 -16.82 9.51 0.27
CA ASN A 151 -17.91 10.43 0.59
C ASN A 151 -18.34 10.35 2.06
N ASP A 152 -17.55 9.71 2.93
CA ASP A 152 -17.86 9.50 4.35
C ASP A 152 -19.22 8.80 4.62
N GLN A 153 -19.71 8.02 3.64
CA GLN A 153 -21.01 7.34 3.69
C GLN A 153 -20.91 5.84 4.03
N TYR A 154 -19.69 5.30 4.13
CA TYR A 154 -19.51 3.86 4.28
C TYR A 154 -20.04 3.30 5.60
N GLU A 155 -19.82 4.02 6.71
CA GLU A 155 -20.33 3.61 8.03
C GLU A 155 -21.86 3.59 8.09
N ASP A 156 -22.50 4.59 7.50
CA ASP A 156 -23.97 4.65 7.46
C ASP A 156 -24.55 3.56 6.55
N PHE A 157 -23.87 3.29 5.45
CA PHE A 157 -24.16 2.14 4.59
C PHE A 157 -24.10 0.82 5.37
N LEU A 158 -23.05 0.58 6.17
CA LEU A 158 -22.94 -0.65 6.96
C LEU A 158 -24.08 -0.81 7.96
N LYS A 159 -24.40 0.25 8.71
CA LYS A 159 -25.53 0.27 9.67
C LYS A 159 -26.86 -0.02 8.96
N LEU A 160 -27.08 0.59 7.82
CA LEU A 160 -28.30 0.45 7.04
C LEU A 160 -28.46 -0.97 6.51
N VAL A 161 -27.39 -1.55 5.96
CA VAL A 161 -27.37 -2.94 5.49
C VAL A 161 -27.68 -3.90 6.63
N GLU A 162 -27.05 -3.75 7.77
CA GLU A 162 -27.29 -4.61 8.94
C GLU A 162 -28.73 -4.53 9.41
N LYS A 163 -29.30 -3.32 9.53
CA LYS A 163 -30.71 -3.09 9.90
C LYS A 163 -31.68 -3.72 8.91
N GLN A 164 -31.43 -3.62 7.61
CA GLN A 164 -32.33 -4.09 6.56
C GLN A 164 -32.21 -5.59 6.27
N ASN A 165 -31.18 -6.26 6.77
CA ASN A 165 -30.90 -7.67 6.52
C ASN A 165 -30.87 -8.53 7.79
N ASN A 166 -31.73 -8.21 8.76
CA ASN A 166 -31.92 -8.98 10.00
C ASN A 166 -30.60 -9.16 10.80
N GLY A 167 -29.80 -8.11 10.93
CA GLY A 167 -28.54 -8.11 11.66
C GLY A 167 -27.37 -8.79 10.91
N LYS A 168 -27.53 -9.14 9.64
CA LYS A 168 -26.43 -9.71 8.85
C LYS A 168 -25.49 -8.61 8.41
N GLN A 169 -24.21 -8.74 8.79
CA GLN A 169 -23.17 -7.81 8.43
C GLN A 169 -22.84 -7.86 6.94
N TRP A 170 -22.54 -6.71 6.35
CA TRP A 170 -22.15 -6.56 4.95
C TRP A 170 -20.96 -7.47 4.56
N LYS A 171 -19.96 -7.61 5.41
CA LYS A 171 -18.80 -8.48 5.19
C LYS A 171 -19.19 -9.93 4.83
N ASN A 172 -20.30 -10.42 5.37
CA ASN A 172 -20.81 -11.75 5.08
C ASN A 172 -21.69 -11.79 3.82
N LEU A 173 -22.46 -10.74 3.58
CA LEU A 173 -23.36 -10.63 2.42
C LEU A 173 -22.60 -10.40 1.12
N ARG A 174 -21.53 -9.60 1.13
CA ARG A 174 -20.79 -9.20 -0.06
C ARG A 174 -20.05 -10.35 -0.77
N ARG A 175 -19.81 -11.46 -0.07
CA ARG A 175 -19.13 -12.64 -0.62
C ARG A 175 -19.96 -13.40 -1.67
N ASN A 176 -21.26 -13.22 -1.66
CA ASN A 176 -22.18 -13.90 -2.58
C ASN A 176 -23.04 -12.85 -3.31
N MET A 177 -23.00 -12.87 -4.66
CA MET A 177 -23.77 -11.93 -5.48
C MET A 177 -25.27 -12.00 -5.27
N MET A 178 -25.80 -13.18 -4.95
CA MET A 178 -27.24 -13.35 -4.67
C MET A 178 -27.70 -12.65 -3.39
N THR A 179 -26.79 -12.42 -2.44
CA THR A 179 -27.07 -11.69 -1.19
C THR A 179 -26.62 -10.25 -1.25
N SER A 180 -25.49 -9.97 -1.88
CA SER A 180 -24.90 -8.61 -1.93
C SER A 180 -25.73 -7.66 -2.80
N VAL A 181 -26.16 -8.08 -3.99
CA VAL A 181 -26.89 -7.20 -4.92
C VAL A 181 -28.22 -6.73 -4.35
N PRO A 182 -29.09 -7.59 -3.79
CA PRO A 182 -30.32 -7.14 -3.14
C PRO A 182 -30.08 -6.24 -1.92
N ALA A 183 -29.10 -6.57 -1.08
CA ALA A 183 -28.74 -5.75 0.08
C ALA A 183 -28.25 -4.36 -0.33
N LEU A 184 -27.41 -4.31 -1.37
CA LEU A 184 -26.91 -3.08 -1.95
C LEU A 184 -28.03 -2.19 -2.51
N LYS A 185 -28.91 -2.74 -3.33
CA LYS A 185 -30.06 -2.03 -3.89
C LYS A 185 -30.93 -1.40 -2.80
N LYS A 186 -31.22 -2.16 -1.73
CA LYS A 186 -32.01 -1.65 -0.62
C LYS A 186 -31.32 -0.47 0.09
N ALA A 187 -30.02 -0.60 0.35
CA ALA A 187 -29.25 0.43 1.06
C ALA A 187 -29.06 1.70 0.20
N MET A 188 -28.71 1.55 -1.07
CA MET A 188 -28.50 2.68 -1.97
C MET A 188 -29.74 3.51 -2.22
N ASN A 189 -30.93 2.89 -2.26
CA ASN A 189 -32.20 3.60 -2.39
C ASN A 189 -32.51 4.55 -1.19
N VAL A 190 -31.75 4.48 -0.12
CA VAL A 190 -31.93 5.32 1.08
C VAL A 190 -30.83 6.36 1.20
N ILE A 191 -29.63 6.07 0.68
CA ILE A 191 -28.44 6.93 0.76
C ILE A 191 -28.43 7.96 -0.38
N MET A 192 -28.96 7.59 -1.55
CA MET A 192 -29.09 8.49 -2.72
C MET A 192 -30.46 9.15 -2.72
#